data_19f2544351bf521c10cc0a4beb5eeeb2
#
_entry.id   19f2544351bf521c10cc0a4beb5eeeb2
#
_cell.length_a   1.000
_cell.length_b   1.000
_cell.length_c   1.000
_cell.angle_alpha   90.00
_cell.angle_beta   90.00
_cell.angle_gamma   90.00
#
_symmetry.space_group_name_H-M   'P 1'
#
loop_
_entity.id
_entity.type
_entity.pdbx_description
1 polymer ?
#
loop_
_entity_poly.entity_id
_entity_poly.type
_entity_poly.pdbx_seq_one_letter_code
_entity_poly.pdbx_strand_id
1 'polypeptide(L)'
;LLEQGPHPARNPRQNLADLAAQIAANEKGVQELRKMVDHFGLDVVWAYMKHIQDNAEESVRRVLDVLKSGSFACKMDNGAQIKVKITISKKFRRAKIDFTGTSKQTKNNFNAPAAVCKAAVLYVFRTLVDDDIPLNGGCLKPLDIIIPEGSMLNPRYPAAVVAGNVETSQCITDALFGALDVLAATQGSMNNFTFGDDACQYYETICGGSGAGADFDGTDAVQTHMTNTRLTDPEVLEWRFPVMVESFSIRPNSGGGGRHRGGNGVVRRIRFMKPMTAAILSGRRRVPPHGLKGGKPGAPGHNWVERSCGQIEELGPTDSTAMNPGDVFVIETPG
;
A
#
# COMPACT_ATOMS: atom_id res chain seq x y z
N LEU A 1 -27.91 -6.19 3.62
CA LEU A 1 -26.54 -6.12 4.18
C LEU A 1 -25.81 -4.84 3.79
N LEU A 2 -25.82 -4.44 2.51
CA LEU A 2 -25.08 -3.26 2.03
C LEU A 2 -25.72 -1.92 2.44
N GLU A 3 -27.05 -1.89 2.64
CA GLU A 3 -27.83 -0.68 2.92
C GLU A 3 -28.27 -0.57 4.39
N GLN A 4 -28.13 -1.65 5.15
CA GLN A 4 -28.58 -1.74 6.54
C GLN A 4 -27.40 -1.81 7.51
N GLY A 5 -27.53 -1.12 8.64
CA GLY A 5 -26.51 -1.11 9.69
C GLY A 5 -25.98 0.29 10.00
N PRO A 6 -25.12 0.42 11.02
CA PRO A 6 -24.59 1.72 11.46
C PRO A 6 -23.62 2.37 10.45
N HIS A 7 -23.10 1.58 9.50
CA HIS A 7 -22.17 2.04 8.47
C HIS A 7 -22.56 1.47 7.10
N PRO A 8 -23.62 1.96 6.46
CA PRO A 8 -24.09 1.46 5.16
C PRO A 8 -23.06 1.76 4.07
N ALA A 9 -23.08 0.93 3.01
CA ALA A 9 -22.24 1.17 1.84
C ALA A 9 -22.67 2.48 1.14
N ARG A 10 -21.71 3.28 0.68
CA ARG A 10 -21.96 4.58 0.03
C ARG A 10 -22.65 4.43 -1.32
N ASN A 11 -22.27 3.40 -2.08
CA ASN A 11 -22.83 3.12 -3.41
C ASN A 11 -23.20 1.62 -3.54
N PRO A 12 -24.33 1.17 -2.99
CA PRO A 12 -24.74 -0.23 -3.03
C PRO A 12 -24.90 -0.79 -4.45
N ARG A 13 -25.35 0.04 -5.41
CA ARG A 13 -25.51 -0.39 -6.81
C ARG A 13 -24.17 -0.75 -7.45
N GLN A 14 -23.14 0.09 -7.25
CA GLN A 14 -21.79 -0.19 -7.75
C GLN A 14 -21.22 -1.44 -7.10
N ASN A 15 -21.38 -1.60 -5.78
CA ASN A 15 -20.90 -2.77 -5.06
C ASN A 15 -21.52 -4.07 -5.59
N LEU A 16 -22.81 -4.05 -5.94
CA LEU A 16 -23.51 -5.19 -6.55
C LEU A 16 -22.98 -5.49 -7.97
N ALA A 17 -22.74 -4.44 -8.76
CA ALA A 17 -22.15 -4.58 -10.09
C ALA A 17 -20.72 -5.16 -10.02
N ASP A 18 -19.92 -4.70 -9.06
CA ASP A 18 -18.56 -5.22 -8.82
C ASP A 18 -18.58 -6.69 -8.39
N LEU A 19 -19.52 -7.10 -7.52
CA LEU A 19 -19.70 -8.50 -7.16
C LEU A 19 -20.11 -9.36 -8.36
N ALA A 20 -21.02 -8.87 -9.19
CA ALA A 20 -21.42 -9.56 -10.42
C ALA A 20 -20.24 -9.72 -11.38
N ALA A 21 -19.40 -8.67 -11.52
CA ALA A 21 -18.18 -8.72 -12.33
C ALA A 21 -17.16 -9.75 -11.78
N GLN A 22 -17.01 -9.85 -10.46
CA GLN A 22 -16.15 -10.86 -9.83
C GLN A 22 -16.65 -12.29 -10.11
N ILE A 23 -17.96 -12.53 -10.04
CA ILE A 23 -18.56 -13.85 -10.39
C ILE A 23 -18.30 -14.18 -11.87
N ALA A 24 -18.51 -13.19 -12.76
CA ALA A 24 -18.26 -13.36 -14.20
C ALA A 24 -16.77 -13.64 -14.50
N ALA A 25 -15.86 -12.98 -13.80
CA ALA A 25 -14.42 -13.23 -13.94
C ALA A 25 -14.03 -14.64 -13.48
N ASN A 26 -14.58 -15.11 -12.36
CA ASN A 26 -14.37 -16.48 -11.89
C ASN A 26 -14.90 -17.51 -12.88
N GLU A 27 -16.12 -17.33 -13.41
CA GLU A 27 -16.71 -18.22 -14.42
C GLU A 27 -15.85 -18.23 -15.70
N LYS A 28 -15.39 -17.07 -16.15
CA LYS A 28 -14.47 -17.00 -17.30
C LYS A 28 -13.17 -17.74 -17.05
N GLY A 29 -12.59 -17.62 -15.86
CA GLY A 29 -11.39 -18.37 -15.47
C GLY A 29 -11.59 -19.87 -15.51
N VAL A 30 -12.72 -20.37 -15.00
CA VAL A 30 -13.10 -21.79 -15.06
C VAL A 30 -13.23 -22.28 -16.51
N GLN A 31 -13.88 -21.49 -17.36
CA GLN A 31 -14.05 -21.83 -18.79
C GLN A 31 -12.72 -21.91 -19.53
N GLU A 32 -11.80 -20.96 -19.31
CA GLU A 32 -10.49 -20.97 -19.94
C GLU A 32 -9.64 -22.13 -19.45
N LEU A 33 -9.68 -22.44 -18.15
CA LEU A 33 -8.98 -23.61 -17.61
C LEU A 33 -9.52 -24.93 -18.19
N ARG A 34 -10.85 -25.06 -18.34
CA ARG A 34 -11.47 -26.22 -19.00
C ARG A 34 -11.01 -26.38 -20.45
N LYS A 35 -10.95 -25.30 -21.22
CA LYS A 35 -10.41 -25.33 -22.60
C LYS A 35 -8.97 -25.84 -22.63
N MET A 36 -8.13 -25.41 -21.67
CA MET A 36 -6.76 -25.93 -21.57
C MET A 36 -6.75 -27.44 -21.29
N VAL A 37 -7.60 -27.91 -20.37
CA VAL A 37 -7.72 -29.33 -20.05
C VAL A 37 -8.24 -30.14 -21.25
N ASP A 38 -9.24 -29.63 -21.96
CA ASP A 38 -9.79 -30.27 -23.17
C ASP A 38 -8.75 -30.38 -24.28
N HIS A 39 -7.86 -29.37 -24.40
CA HIS A 39 -6.84 -29.32 -25.45
C HIS A 39 -5.59 -30.15 -25.12
N PHE A 40 -5.09 -30.06 -23.87
CA PHE A 40 -3.80 -30.65 -23.47
C PHE A 40 -3.95 -31.92 -22.60
N GLY A 41 -5.14 -32.18 -22.07
CA GLY A 41 -5.40 -33.22 -21.06
C GLY A 41 -5.12 -32.75 -19.64
N LEU A 42 -5.85 -33.29 -18.68
CA LEU A 42 -5.80 -32.93 -17.27
C LEU A 42 -4.41 -33.13 -16.67
N ASP A 43 -3.77 -34.27 -16.94
CA ASP A 43 -2.46 -34.59 -16.37
C ASP A 43 -1.37 -33.61 -16.80
N VAL A 44 -1.40 -33.16 -18.07
CA VAL A 44 -0.46 -32.17 -18.60
C VAL A 44 -0.69 -30.82 -17.92
N VAL A 45 -1.93 -30.35 -17.86
CA VAL A 45 -2.26 -29.09 -17.21
C VAL A 45 -1.82 -29.10 -15.74
N TRP A 46 -2.10 -30.16 -15.00
CA TRP A 46 -1.65 -30.34 -13.61
C TRP A 46 -0.14 -30.33 -13.47
N ALA A 47 0.59 -31.02 -14.34
CA ALA A 47 2.04 -31.03 -14.33
C ALA A 47 2.62 -29.61 -14.54
N TYR A 48 2.10 -28.86 -15.51
CA TYR A 48 2.56 -27.50 -15.78
C TYR A 48 2.20 -26.52 -14.65
N MET A 49 1.01 -26.62 -14.06
CA MET A 49 0.65 -25.82 -12.87
C MET A 49 1.64 -26.07 -11.72
N LYS A 50 2.08 -27.31 -11.53
CA LYS A 50 3.10 -27.65 -10.54
C LYS A 50 4.46 -27.07 -10.94
N HIS A 51 4.89 -27.24 -12.19
CA HIS A 51 6.19 -26.73 -12.67
C HIS A 51 6.30 -25.22 -12.53
N ILE A 52 5.24 -24.46 -12.82
CA ILE A 52 5.21 -23.00 -12.63
C ILE A 52 5.41 -22.63 -11.17
N GLN A 53 4.78 -23.36 -10.23
CA GLN A 53 4.98 -23.15 -8.81
C GLN A 53 6.37 -23.56 -8.34
N ASP A 54 6.92 -24.68 -8.82
CA ASP A 54 8.24 -25.16 -8.45
C ASP A 54 9.33 -24.20 -8.98
N ASN A 55 9.15 -23.63 -10.19
CA ASN A 55 10.02 -22.60 -10.73
C ASN A 55 10.01 -21.32 -9.86
N ALA A 56 8.84 -20.84 -9.46
CA ALA A 56 8.70 -19.68 -8.59
C ALA A 56 9.31 -19.94 -7.20
N GLU A 57 9.14 -21.15 -6.64
CA GLU A 57 9.77 -21.56 -5.39
C GLU A 57 11.29 -21.52 -5.50
N GLU A 58 11.87 -22.11 -6.56
CA GLU A 58 13.33 -22.14 -6.77
C GLU A 58 13.90 -20.73 -6.97
N SER A 59 13.19 -19.85 -7.69
CA SER A 59 13.61 -18.48 -7.87
C SER A 59 13.69 -17.72 -6.53
N VAL A 60 12.73 -17.90 -5.65
CA VAL A 60 12.79 -17.32 -4.29
C VAL A 60 13.90 -17.96 -3.45
N ARG A 61 14.15 -19.28 -3.59
CA ARG A 61 15.28 -19.94 -2.90
C ARG A 61 16.63 -19.36 -3.32
N ARG A 62 16.82 -19.01 -4.59
CA ARG A 62 18.05 -18.32 -5.08
C ARG A 62 18.19 -16.94 -4.42
N VAL A 63 17.11 -16.20 -4.27
CA VAL A 63 17.14 -14.93 -3.52
C VAL A 63 17.56 -15.15 -2.06
N LEU A 64 17.04 -16.20 -1.40
CA LEU A 64 17.45 -16.53 -0.04
C LEU A 64 18.92 -16.90 0.10
N ASP A 65 19.60 -17.36 -0.96
CA ASP A 65 21.04 -17.68 -0.94
C ASP A 65 21.90 -16.42 -0.77
N VAL A 66 21.44 -15.25 -1.20
CA VAL A 66 22.20 -13.98 -1.09
C VAL A 66 21.73 -13.09 0.07
N LEU A 67 20.49 -13.17 0.48
CA LEU A 67 19.92 -12.37 1.56
C LEU A 67 20.51 -12.75 2.93
N LYS A 68 20.44 -11.83 3.89
CA LYS A 68 20.87 -12.02 5.29
C LYS A 68 19.66 -11.97 6.22
N SER A 69 19.79 -12.67 7.37
CA SER A 69 18.83 -12.55 8.46
C SER A 69 18.91 -11.15 9.08
N GLY A 70 17.76 -10.62 9.49
CA GLY A 70 17.70 -9.31 10.12
C GLY A 70 16.37 -9.07 10.82
N SER A 71 16.22 -7.90 11.40
CA SER A 71 14.99 -7.48 12.07
C SER A 71 14.80 -5.99 11.95
N PHE A 72 13.55 -5.56 11.92
CA PHE A 72 13.21 -4.15 11.84
C PHE A 72 11.91 -3.85 12.61
N ALA A 73 11.75 -2.60 13.02
CA ALA A 73 10.52 -2.09 13.63
C ALA A 73 10.10 -0.79 12.93
N CYS A 74 9.02 -0.87 12.17
CA CYS A 74 8.41 0.28 11.51
C CYS A 74 7.39 0.92 12.45
N LYS A 75 7.59 2.18 12.83
CA LYS A 75 6.64 2.97 13.63
C LYS A 75 5.63 3.64 12.72
N MET A 76 4.40 3.76 13.19
CA MET A 76 3.29 4.44 12.52
C MET A 76 2.89 5.71 13.26
N ASP A 77 2.26 6.66 12.58
CA ASP A 77 1.87 7.95 13.15
C ASP A 77 0.86 7.87 14.31
N ASN A 78 0.10 6.79 14.37
CA ASN A 78 -0.86 6.51 15.46
C ASN A 78 -0.22 5.85 16.69
N GLY A 79 1.11 5.75 16.73
CA GLY A 79 1.87 5.14 17.84
C GLY A 79 1.99 3.61 17.76
N ALA A 80 1.31 2.94 16.84
CA ALA A 80 1.49 1.52 16.61
C ALA A 80 2.85 1.23 15.94
N GLN A 81 3.30 -0.01 16.04
CA GLN A 81 4.52 -0.46 15.36
C GLN A 81 4.34 -1.84 14.74
N ILE A 82 4.96 -2.05 13.61
CA ILE A 82 5.11 -3.35 12.96
C ILE A 82 6.53 -3.82 13.21
N LYS A 83 6.68 -4.95 13.89
CA LYS A 83 7.97 -5.62 14.08
C LYS A 83 8.04 -6.84 13.19
N VAL A 84 9.19 -7.05 12.57
CA VAL A 84 9.48 -8.25 11.82
C VAL A 84 10.90 -8.74 12.12
N LYS A 85 11.04 -10.05 12.27
CA LYS A 85 12.32 -10.74 12.34
C LYS A 85 12.36 -11.78 11.23
N ILE A 86 13.34 -11.67 10.34
CA ILE A 86 13.58 -12.60 9.25
C ILE A 86 14.80 -13.46 9.60
N THR A 87 14.61 -14.77 9.68
CA THR A 87 15.67 -15.74 9.95
C THR A 87 15.84 -16.65 8.75
N ILE A 88 16.97 -16.57 8.08
CA ILE A 88 17.27 -17.31 6.85
C ILE A 88 18.18 -18.50 7.17
N SER A 89 17.74 -19.69 6.79
CA SER A 89 18.53 -20.91 6.82
C SER A 89 19.12 -21.19 5.44
N LYS A 90 20.39 -20.91 5.26
CA LYS A 90 21.12 -21.20 4.00
C LYS A 90 21.14 -22.70 3.69
N LYS A 91 21.29 -23.55 4.71
CA LYS A 91 21.30 -25.03 4.55
C LYS A 91 20.02 -25.56 3.93
N PHE A 92 18.87 -25.02 4.37
CA PHE A 92 17.55 -25.48 3.89
C PHE A 92 16.96 -24.57 2.82
N ARG A 93 17.62 -23.43 2.52
CA ARG A 93 17.19 -22.39 1.58
C ARG A 93 15.73 -21.97 1.87
N ARG A 94 15.47 -21.67 3.17
CA ARG A 94 14.16 -21.27 3.71
C ARG A 94 14.32 -20.07 4.61
N ALA A 95 13.24 -19.30 4.74
CA ALA A 95 13.19 -18.18 5.69
C ALA A 95 11.97 -18.32 6.60
N LYS A 96 12.18 -17.96 7.88
CA LYS A 96 11.11 -17.72 8.85
C LYS A 96 10.92 -16.21 8.96
N ILE A 97 9.69 -15.74 8.75
CA ILE A 97 9.29 -14.34 8.81
C ILE A 97 8.33 -14.20 9.98
N ASP A 98 8.82 -13.63 11.08
CA ASP A 98 8.13 -13.62 12.37
C ASP A 98 7.75 -12.18 12.74
N PHE A 99 6.46 -11.90 12.79
CA PHE A 99 5.88 -10.61 13.16
C PHE A 99 5.58 -10.49 14.67
N THR A 100 6.11 -11.39 15.50
CA THR A 100 5.97 -11.33 16.95
C THR A 100 6.55 -10.03 17.51
N GLY A 101 5.77 -9.36 18.38
CA GLY A 101 6.10 -8.04 18.93
C GLY A 101 5.51 -6.87 18.15
N THR A 102 4.77 -7.12 17.07
CA THR A 102 3.88 -6.14 16.44
C THR A 102 2.78 -5.73 17.43
N SER A 103 2.35 -4.48 17.36
CA SER A 103 1.28 -3.95 18.22
C SER A 103 0.03 -4.81 18.20
N LYS A 104 -0.68 -4.84 19.31
CA LYS A 104 -2.01 -5.47 19.41
C LYS A 104 -2.99 -4.81 18.44
N GLN A 105 -4.09 -5.50 18.11
CA GLN A 105 -5.16 -4.90 17.33
C GLN A 105 -5.63 -3.58 17.95
N THR A 106 -5.90 -2.60 17.09
CA THR A 106 -6.29 -1.26 17.48
C THR A 106 -7.80 -1.07 17.38
N LYS A 107 -8.33 -0.04 18.04
CA LYS A 107 -9.76 0.33 17.93
C LYS A 107 -10.09 1.07 16.63
N ASN A 108 -9.06 1.59 15.93
CA ASN A 108 -9.20 2.26 14.65
C ASN A 108 -9.14 1.25 13.49
N ASN A 109 -9.21 1.74 12.26
CA ASN A 109 -9.26 0.93 11.03
C ASN A 109 -7.90 0.51 10.45
N PHE A 110 -6.78 0.73 11.17
CA PHE A 110 -5.42 0.39 10.73
C PHE A 110 -5.04 -1.09 10.92
N ASN A 111 -5.95 -1.92 11.40
CA ASN A 111 -5.68 -3.35 11.43
C ASN A 111 -5.66 -3.92 10.01
N ALA A 112 -4.82 -4.91 9.77
CA ALA A 112 -4.72 -5.60 8.49
C ALA A 112 -5.06 -7.10 8.67
N PRO A 113 -5.95 -7.67 7.85
CA PRO A 113 -6.14 -9.13 7.85
C PRO A 113 -4.82 -9.85 7.54
N ALA A 114 -4.64 -11.07 8.08
CA ALA A 114 -3.45 -11.87 7.84
C ALA A 114 -3.15 -12.08 6.34
N ALA A 115 -4.18 -12.07 5.49
CA ALA A 115 -4.04 -12.15 4.04
C ALA A 115 -3.26 -10.97 3.46
N VAL A 116 -3.48 -9.74 3.96
CA VAL A 116 -2.75 -8.53 3.55
C VAL A 116 -1.27 -8.65 3.92
N CYS A 117 -0.97 -9.13 5.12
CA CYS A 117 0.40 -9.36 5.55
C CYS A 117 1.12 -10.40 4.67
N LYS A 118 0.45 -11.52 4.35
CA LYS A 118 0.98 -12.54 3.43
C LYS A 118 1.19 -11.99 2.02
N ALA A 119 0.26 -11.15 1.53
CA ALA A 119 0.40 -10.50 0.23
C ALA A 119 1.62 -9.54 0.19
N ALA A 120 1.85 -8.77 1.25
CA ALA A 120 3.04 -7.92 1.36
C ALA A 120 4.35 -8.73 1.40
N VAL A 121 4.38 -9.85 2.13
CA VAL A 121 5.53 -10.78 2.11
C VAL A 121 5.74 -11.33 0.70
N LEU A 122 4.70 -11.81 0.04
CA LEU A 122 4.75 -12.31 -1.33
C LEU A 122 5.30 -11.25 -2.29
N TYR A 123 4.79 -10.02 -2.20
CA TYR A 123 5.25 -8.89 -2.99
C TYR A 123 6.76 -8.65 -2.80
N VAL A 124 7.22 -8.51 -1.56
CA VAL A 124 8.63 -8.21 -1.25
C VAL A 124 9.55 -9.29 -1.80
N PHE A 125 9.28 -10.57 -1.54
CA PHE A 125 10.15 -11.63 -2.03
C PHE A 125 10.09 -11.79 -3.54
N ARG A 126 8.94 -11.52 -4.19
CA ARG A 126 8.82 -11.53 -5.65
C ARG A 126 9.61 -10.39 -6.31
N THR A 127 9.59 -9.18 -5.74
CA THR A 127 10.36 -8.03 -6.25
C THR A 127 11.88 -8.24 -6.19
N LEU A 128 12.36 -9.11 -5.31
CA LEU A 128 13.79 -9.44 -5.18
C LEU A 128 14.24 -10.53 -6.16
N VAL A 129 13.31 -11.17 -6.87
CA VAL A 129 13.64 -12.15 -7.92
C VAL A 129 13.98 -11.42 -9.20
N ASP A 130 15.21 -11.58 -9.67
CA ASP A 130 15.71 -11.08 -10.96
C ASP A 130 15.42 -12.08 -12.08
N ASP A 131 14.12 -12.33 -12.31
CA ASP A 131 13.63 -13.22 -13.36
C ASP A 131 12.15 -12.93 -13.65
N ASP A 132 11.71 -13.16 -14.88
CA ASP A 132 10.31 -13.00 -15.28
C ASP A 132 9.51 -14.26 -14.93
N ILE A 133 9.14 -14.35 -13.66
CA ILE A 133 8.28 -15.42 -13.15
C ILE A 133 6.88 -14.90 -12.83
N PRO A 134 5.81 -15.65 -13.11
CA PRO A 134 4.47 -15.28 -12.70
C PRO A 134 4.33 -15.28 -11.17
N LEU A 135 3.62 -14.28 -10.64
CA LEU A 135 3.27 -14.22 -9.23
C LEU A 135 2.30 -15.36 -8.89
N ASN A 136 2.74 -16.32 -8.07
CA ASN A 136 1.92 -17.45 -7.65
C ASN A 136 2.32 -17.97 -6.26
N GLY A 137 1.56 -18.96 -5.75
CA GLY A 137 1.79 -19.56 -4.43
C GLY A 137 3.15 -20.23 -4.23
N GLY A 138 3.85 -20.58 -5.31
CA GLY A 138 5.22 -21.13 -5.25
C GLY A 138 6.20 -20.20 -4.57
N CYS A 139 6.06 -18.88 -4.77
CA CYS A 139 6.92 -17.88 -4.12
C CYS A 139 6.86 -17.95 -2.58
N LEU A 140 5.76 -18.43 -1.99
CA LEU A 140 5.60 -18.53 -0.54
C LEU A 140 6.07 -19.87 0.05
N LYS A 141 6.24 -20.92 -0.76
CA LYS A 141 6.61 -22.26 -0.28
C LYS A 141 7.90 -22.30 0.58
N PRO A 142 8.98 -21.54 0.28
CA PRO A 142 10.16 -21.52 1.11
C PRO A 142 10.06 -20.58 2.33
N LEU A 143 8.91 -19.91 2.53
CA LEU A 143 8.70 -18.88 3.54
C LEU A 143 7.73 -19.37 4.62
N ASP A 144 8.19 -19.45 5.87
CA ASP A 144 7.37 -19.72 7.05
C ASP A 144 6.97 -18.39 7.70
N ILE A 145 5.68 -18.04 7.62
CA ILE A 145 5.16 -16.72 8.04
C ILE A 145 4.38 -16.88 9.34
N ILE A 146 4.88 -16.24 10.41
CA ILE A 146 4.24 -16.20 11.72
C ILE A 146 3.61 -14.83 11.96
N ILE A 147 2.29 -14.80 12.09
CA ILE A 147 1.50 -13.60 12.35
C ILE A 147 0.70 -13.85 13.62
N PRO A 148 1.07 -13.26 14.78
CA PRO A 148 0.40 -13.52 16.04
C PRO A 148 -1.08 -13.12 16.00
N GLU A 149 -1.95 -13.99 16.45
CA GLU A 149 -3.38 -13.72 16.59
C GLU A 149 -3.62 -12.59 17.60
N GLY A 150 -4.59 -11.72 17.30
CA GLY A 150 -4.90 -10.54 18.12
C GLY A 150 -3.89 -9.40 17.96
N SER A 151 -2.88 -9.53 17.09
CA SER A 151 -2.07 -8.41 16.66
C SER A 151 -2.82 -7.57 15.60
N MET A 152 -2.35 -6.36 15.33
CA MET A 152 -2.92 -5.53 14.27
C MET A 152 -2.77 -6.13 12.86
N LEU A 153 -1.94 -7.18 12.68
CA LEU A 153 -1.74 -7.89 11.40
C LEU A 153 -2.55 -9.21 11.32
N ASN A 154 -3.25 -9.57 12.37
CA ASN A 154 -4.16 -10.70 12.45
C ASN A 154 -5.25 -10.43 13.50
N PRO A 155 -6.08 -9.40 13.29
CA PRO A 155 -7.07 -8.96 14.24
C PRO A 155 -8.23 -9.94 14.33
N ARG A 156 -8.89 -9.94 15.50
CA ARG A 156 -10.13 -10.69 15.72
C ARG A 156 -11.33 -9.85 15.32
N TYR A 157 -12.33 -10.49 14.77
CA TYR A 157 -13.63 -9.88 14.50
C TYR A 157 -14.20 -9.24 15.80
N PRO A 158 -14.85 -8.05 15.76
CA PRO A 158 -15.23 -7.22 14.60
C PRO A 158 -14.26 -6.04 14.32
N ALA A 159 -12.98 -6.20 14.47
CA ALA A 159 -12.02 -5.13 14.27
C ALA A 159 -12.14 -4.50 12.87
N ALA A 160 -12.11 -3.17 12.79
CA ALA A 160 -12.09 -2.44 11.53
C ALA A 160 -10.72 -2.58 10.84
N VAL A 161 -10.71 -2.78 9.50
CA VAL A 161 -9.52 -3.18 8.74
C VAL A 161 -9.30 -2.38 7.44
N VAL A 162 -10.11 -1.36 7.13
CA VAL A 162 -10.08 -0.70 5.82
C VAL A 162 -8.73 -0.06 5.50
N ALA A 163 -8.06 0.56 6.47
CA ALA A 163 -6.73 1.14 6.30
C ALA A 163 -5.61 0.08 6.24
N GLY A 164 -5.92 -1.17 6.55
CA GLY A 164 -4.97 -2.28 6.48
C GLY A 164 -4.42 -2.49 5.08
N ASN A 165 -5.28 -2.40 4.06
CA ASN A 165 -4.89 -2.58 2.67
C ASN A 165 -4.08 -1.42 2.09
N VAL A 166 -4.25 -0.21 2.62
CA VAL A 166 -3.72 1.02 2.02
C VAL A 166 -2.58 1.64 2.81
N GLU A 167 -2.63 1.64 4.14
CA GLU A 167 -1.60 2.25 4.98
C GLU A 167 -0.72 1.20 5.68
N THR A 168 -1.35 0.21 6.34
CA THR A 168 -0.61 -0.81 7.08
C THR A 168 0.20 -1.71 6.14
N SER A 169 -0.32 -2.01 4.94
CA SER A 169 0.38 -2.80 3.93
C SER A 169 1.69 -2.13 3.49
N GLN A 170 1.71 -0.82 3.32
CA GLN A 170 2.93 -0.05 3.00
C GLN A 170 3.97 -0.15 4.14
N CYS A 171 3.51 -0.02 5.39
CA CYS A 171 4.39 -0.16 6.55
C CYS A 171 4.93 -1.59 6.72
N ILE A 172 4.17 -2.63 6.32
CA ILE A 172 4.65 -4.02 6.32
C ILE A 172 5.78 -4.17 5.30
N THR A 173 5.63 -3.64 4.08
CA THR A 173 6.67 -3.71 3.05
C THR A 173 7.92 -2.95 3.46
N ASP A 174 7.79 -1.73 3.98
CA ASP A 174 8.92 -0.96 4.52
C ASP A 174 9.65 -1.73 5.64
N ALA A 175 8.90 -2.40 6.54
CA ALA A 175 9.49 -3.19 7.61
C ALA A 175 10.26 -4.41 7.09
N LEU A 176 9.74 -5.08 6.06
CA LEU A 176 10.38 -6.23 5.43
C LEU A 176 11.67 -5.82 4.70
N PHE A 177 11.63 -4.75 3.89
CA PHE A 177 12.81 -4.24 3.20
C PHE A 177 13.87 -3.72 4.18
N GLY A 178 13.45 -3.04 5.25
CA GLY A 178 14.32 -2.62 6.33
C GLY A 178 14.98 -3.80 7.07
N ALA A 179 14.23 -4.89 7.33
CA ALA A 179 14.75 -6.09 7.96
C ALA A 179 15.75 -6.84 7.05
N LEU A 180 15.56 -6.80 5.75
CA LEU A 180 16.47 -7.37 4.75
C LEU A 180 17.66 -6.47 4.43
N ASP A 181 17.61 -5.19 4.84
CA ASP A 181 18.64 -4.17 4.63
C ASP A 181 18.94 -3.93 3.13
N VAL A 182 17.90 -3.93 2.28
CA VAL A 182 18.04 -3.85 0.81
C VAL A 182 17.46 -2.56 0.20
N LEU A 183 16.44 -1.96 0.81
CA LEU A 183 15.77 -0.75 0.31
C LEU A 183 15.41 0.17 1.48
N ALA A 184 15.69 1.46 1.35
CA ALA A 184 15.21 2.49 2.28
C ALA A 184 13.69 2.62 2.20
N ALA A 185 13.05 3.20 3.23
CA ALA A 185 11.62 3.39 3.20
C ALA A 185 11.19 4.22 1.99
N THR A 186 10.04 3.89 1.46
CA THR A 186 9.33 4.73 0.50
C THR A 186 8.44 5.74 1.22
N GLN A 187 7.63 6.49 0.51
CA GLN A 187 6.61 7.35 1.13
C GLN A 187 5.78 6.66 2.23
N GLY A 188 5.67 5.33 2.21
CA GLY A 188 5.06 4.51 3.28
C GLY A 188 3.60 4.80 3.56
N SER A 189 2.89 5.38 2.61
CA SER A 189 1.48 5.77 2.65
C SER A 189 0.91 5.74 1.23
N MET A 190 -0.39 5.54 1.09
CA MET A 190 -1.07 5.75 -0.20
C MET A 190 -1.69 7.15 -0.29
N ASN A 191 -1.60 7.94 0.79
CA ASN A 191 -2.15 9.29 0.84
C ASN A 191 -3.58 9.33 0.31
N ASN A 192 -4.46 8.52 0.92
CA ASN A 192 -5.83 8.30 0.45
C ASN A 192 -6.66 9.56 0.66
N PHE A 193 -7.06 10.18 -0.40
CA PHE A 193 -7.88 11.38 -0.39
C PHE A 193 -9.29 11.07 -0.87
N THR A 194 -10.29 11.48 -0.10
CA THR A 194 -11.69 11.32 -0.44
C THR A 194 -12.41 12.65 -0.31
N PHE A 195 -13.35 12.93 -1.19
CA PHE A 195 -14.29 14.02 -1.02
C PHE A 195 -15.64 13.69 -1.66
N GLY A 196 -16.65 14.43 -1.27
CA GLY A 196 -17.98 14.30 -1.86
C GLY A 196 -19.10 14.89 -1.01
N ASP A 197 -20.30 14.71 -1.55
CA ASP A 197 -21.59 15.04 -0.95
C ASP A 197 -22.57 13.89 -1.21
N ASP A 198 -23.87 14.12 -1.02
CA ASP A 198 -24.90 13.12 -1.29
C ASP A 198 -25.06 12.77 -2.79
N ALA A 199 -24.59 13.65 -3.69
CA ALA A 199 -24.73 13.47 -5.13
C ALA A 199 -23.49 12.82 -5.77
N CYS A 200 -22.30 13.05 -5.24
CA CYS A 200 -21.07 12.54 -5.79
C CYS A 200 -20.05 12.14 -4.69
N GLN A 201 -19.28 11.11 -5.00
CA GLN A 201 -18.22 10.61 -4.11
C GLN A 201 -16.97 10.32 -4.96
N TYR A 202 -15.82 10.77 -4.47
CA TYR A 202 -14.53 10.56 -5.12
C TYR A 202 -13.52 9.97 -4.15
N TYR A 203 -12.60 9.17 -4.68
CA TYR A 203 -11.46 8.61 -3.97
C TYR A 203 -10.26 8.54 -4.90
N GLU A 204 -9.09 8.93 -4.39
CA GLU A 204 -7.81 8.72 -5.07
C GLU A 204 -6.69 8.35 -4.09
N THR A 205 -5.62 7.76 -4.62
CA THR A 205 -4.35 7.62 -3.95
C THR A 205 -3.35 8.57 -4.58
N ILE A 206 -2.52 9.23 -3.75
CA ILE A 206 -1.55 10.21 -4.23
C ILE A 206 -0.14 9.63 -4.08
N CYS A 207 0.66 9.73 -5.14
CA CYS A 207 2.03 9.26 -5.18
C CYS A 207 2.96 10.07 -4.26
N GLY A 208 4.15 9.55 -4.03
CA GLY A 208 5.21 10.19 -3.27
C GLY A 208 6.58 9.72 -3.71
N GLY A 209 7.58 9.78 -2.85
CA GLY A 209 8.91 9.31 -3.17
C GLY A 209 9.09 7.80 -2.98
N SER A 210 9.87 7.15 -3.82
CA SER A 210 10.34 5.79 -3.56
C SER A 210 11.66 5.80 -2.79
N GLY A 211 11.92 4.71 -2.04
CA GLY A 211 13.19 4.52 -1.35
C GLY A 211 14.37 4.31 -2.33
N ALA A 212 15.57 4.67 -1.90
CA ALA A 212 16.81 4.36 -2.60
C ALA A 212 17.29 2.94 -2.27
N GLY A 213 17.94 2.28 -3.24
CA GLY A 213 18.62 1.01 -3.06
C GLY A 213 20.12 1.16 -2.85
N ALA A 214 20.84 0.05 -3.00
CA ALA A 214 22.30 0.02 -2.80
C ALA A 214 23.08 0.72 -3.94
N ASP A 215 22.51 0.75 -5.14
CA ASP A 215 23.11 1.17 -6.40
C ASP A 215 22.20 2.04 -7.28
N PHE A 216 21.06 2.49 -6.74
CA PHE A 216 20.13 3.35 -7.45
C PHE A 216 19.46 4.37 -6.54
N ASP A 217 19.12 5.51 -7.12
CA ASP A 217 18.34 6.57 -6.46
C ASP A 217 16.84 6.22 -6.43
N GLY A 218 16.12 6.76 -5.44
CA GLY A 218 14.68 6.71 -5.42
C GLY A 218 14.05 7.53 -6.54
N THR A 219 12.87 7.12 -6.99
CA THR A 219 12.10 7.78 -8.04
C THR A 219 11.14 8.79 -7.43
N ASP A 220 11.10 9.99 -8.03
CA ASP A 220 10.17 11.05 -7.64
C ASP A 220 8.75 10.73 -8.10
N ALA A 221 7.75 11.12 -7.31
CA ALA A 221 6.34 11.13 -7.71
C ALA A 221 5.83 9.79 -8.27
N VAL A 222 6.09 8.68 -7.58
CA VAL A 222 5.73 7.33 -8.04
C VAL A 222 4.80 6.63 -7.04
N GLN A 223 3.85 5.84 -7.56
CA GLN A 223 3.08 4.91 -6.73
C GLN A 223 3.96 3.72 -6.35
N THR A 224 4.03 3.41 -5.04
CA THR A 224 4.96 2.41 -4.52
C THR A 224 4.26 1.17 -3.96
N HIS A 225 4.97 0.05 -3.98
CA HIS A 225 4.66 -1.21 -3.30
C HIS A 225 3.22 -1.72 -3.54
N MET A 226 2.38 -1.70 -2.49
CA MET A 226 1.04 -2.28 -2.50
C MET A 226 0.01 -1.40 -3.23
N THR A 227 0.42 -0.25 -3.76
CA THR A 227 -0.46 0.66 -4.50
C THR A 227 -0.70 0.12 -5.92
N ASN A 228 -1.95 -0.10 -6.27
CA ASN A 228 -2.37 -0.62 -7.57
C ASN A 228 -3.36 0.32 -8.29
N THR A 229 -3.44 1.57 -7.86
CA THR A 229 -4.32 2.61 -8.38
C THR A 229 -3.53 3.69 -9.09
N ARG A 230 -4.23 4.54 -9.84
CA ARG A 230 -3.69 5.72 -10.51
C ARG A 230 -4.48 6.96 -10.09
N LEU A 231 -3.86 8.13 -10.20
CA LEU A 231 -4.56 9.40 -10.11
C LEU A 231 -5.50 9.57 -11.32
N THR A 232 -6.63 10.23 -11.09
CA THR A 232 -7.49 10.69 -12.19
C THR A 232 -6.81 11.88 -12.86
N ASP A 233 -6.87 11.89 -14.19
CA ASP A 233 -6.43 13.02 -15.00
C ASP A 233 -7.16 14.30 -14.56
N PRO A 234 -6.46 15.45 -14.39
CA PRO A 234 -7.06 16.69 -13.93
C PRO A 234 -8.27 17.14 -14.73
N GLU A 235 -8.22 17.05 -16.06
CA GLU A 235 -9.34 17.45 -16.93
C GLU A 235 -10.57 16.56 -16.70
N VAL A 236 -10.37 15.25 -16.51
CA VAL A 236 -11.44 14.30 -16.20
C VAL A 236 -12.01 14.55 -14.81
N LEU A 237 -11.15 14.86 -13.82
CA LEU A 237 -11.57 15.15 -12.46
C LEU A 237 -12.45 16.40 -12.42
N GLU A 238 -12.02 17.48 -13.03
CA GLU A 238 -12.72 18.77 -13.07
C GLU A 238 -14.03 18.70 -13.88
N TRP A 239 -14.06 17.87 -14.94
CA TRP A 239 -15.28 17.64 -15.70
C TRP A 239 -16.34 16.85 -14.91
N ARG A 240 -15.91 15.91 -14.08
CA ARG A 240 -16.82 15.01 -13.36
C ARG A 240 -17.25 15.52 -12.00
N PHE A 241 -16.42 16.34 -11.35
CA PHE A 241 -16.64 16.80 -9.97
C PHE A 241 -16.47 18.33 -9.89
N PRO A 242 -17.21 19.01 -9.01
CA PRO A 242 -17.12 20.46 -8.86
C PRO A 242 -15.90 20.87 -8.02
N VAL A 243 -14.73 20.55 -8.55
CA VAL A 243 -13.41 20.87 -8.01
C VAL A 243 -12.49 21.35 -9.13
N MET A 244 -11.37 21.99 -8.78
CA MET A 244 -10.32 22.40 -9.72
C MET A 244 -8.96 22.02 -9.15
N VAL A 245 -8.11 21.39 -9.95
CA VAL A 245 -6.72 21.08 -9.59
C VAL A 245 -5.87 22.34 -9.82
N GLU A 246 -5.60 23.09 -8.75
CA GLU A 246 -4.76 24.29 -8.85
C GLU A 246 -3.31 23.99 -9.21
N SER A 247 -2.78 22.92 -8.62
CA SER A 247 -1.45 22.42 -8.96
C SER A 247 -1.27 20.95 -8.57
N PHE A 248 -0.42 20.29 -9.36
CA PHE A 248 0.14 18.99 -9.04
C PHE A 248 1.60 18.99 -9.48
N SER A 249 2.52 19.01 -8.53
CA SER A 249 3.94 19.19 -8.81
C SER A 249 4.82 18.37 -7.88
N ILE A 250 6.05 18.09 -8.30
CA ILE A 250 7.06 17.48 -7.42
C ILE A 250 7.37 18.44 -6.27
N ARG A 251 7.51 17.90 -5.06
CA ARG A 251 7.94 18.58 -3.84
C ARG A 251 9.47 18.52 -3.74
N PRO A 252 10.21 19.55 -4.18
CA PRO A 252 11.67 19.49 -4.23
C PRO A 252 12.29 19.29 -2.83
N ASN A 253 13.39 18.55 -2.77
CA ASN A 253 14.17 18.30 -1.55
C ASN A 253 13.41 17.55 -0.45
N SER A 254 12.33 16.85 -0.77
CA SER A 254 11.62 16.00 0.17
C SER A 254 12.22 14.59 0.30
N GLY A 255 12.95 14.10 -0.71
CA GLY A 255 13.68 12.84 -0.66
C GLY A 255 14.85 12.85 0.33
N GLY A 256 15.05 11.74 1.05
CA GLY A 256 16.16 11.62 2.00
C GLY A 256 17.52 11.64 1.33
N GLY A 257 18.47 12.39 1.86
CA GLY A 257 19.83 12.48 1.34
C GLY A 257 20.70 11.29 1.74
N GLY A 258 21.58 10.85 0.84
CA GLY A 258 22.51 9.75 1.05
C GLY A 258 23.49 9.60 -0.11
N ARG A 259 24.21 8.49 -0.17
CA ARG A 259 24.99 8.11 -1.38
C ARG A 259 24.07 8.01 -2.60
N HIS A 260 22.91 7.42 -2.38
CA HIS A 260 21.75 7.42 -3.28
C HIS A 260 20.63 8.17 -2.58
N ARG A 261 20.01 9.10 -3.26
CA ARG A 261 18.92 9.91 -2.68
C ARG A 261 17.59 9.17 -2.75
N GLY A 262 16.72 9.36 -1.75
CA GLY A 262 15.32 9.00 -1.85
C GLY A 262 14.60 9.87 -2.89
N GLY A 263 13.50 9.35 -3.44
CA GLY A 263 12.63 10.09 -4.36
C GLY A 263 11.86 11.21 -3.65
N ASN A 264 11.51 12.24 -4.39
CA ASN A 264 10.70 13.35 -3.89
C ASN A 264 9.19 13.00 -3.91
N GLY A 265 8.47 13.50 -2.92
CA GLY A 265 7.02 13.52 -2.90
C GLY A 265 6.43 14.55 -3.86
N VAL A 266 5.13 14.77 -3.72
CA VAL A 266 4.38 15.74 -4.53
C VAL A 266 3.61 16.74 -3.66
N VAL A 267 3.25 17.86 -4.25
CA VAL A 267 2.27 18.82 -3.74
C VAL A 267 1.03 18.73 -4.63
N ARG A 268 -0.13 18.46 -4.03
CA ARG A 268 -1.42 18.45 -4.71
C ARG A 268 -2.36 19.44 -4.05
N ARG A 269 -2.92 20.36 -4.84
CA ARG A 269 -3.80 21.43 -4.41
C ARG A 269 -5.12 21.32 -5.16
N ILE A 270 -6.22 21.16 -4.43
CA ILE A 270 -7.55 20.99 -5.02
C ILE A 270 -8.48 22.03 -4.42
N ARG A 271 -8.98 22.94 -5.27
CA ARG A 271 -9.98 23.95 -4.93
C ARG A 271 -11.38 23.38 -5.05
N PHE A 272 -12.20 23.62 -4.06
CA PHE A 272 -13.61 23.21 -4.03
C PHE A 272 -14.49 24.32 -4.56
N MET A 273 -15.45 23.94 -5.43
CA MET A 273 -16.40 24.86 -6.07
C MET A 273 -17.79 24.79 -5.46
N LYS A 274 -18.04 23.78 -4.62
CA LYS A 274 -19.29 23.55 -3.87
C LYS A 274 -18.99 23.09 -2.45
N PRO A 275 -19.96 23.25 -1.50
CA PRO A 275 -19.82 22.64 -0.19
C PRO A 275 -19.72 21.10 -0.30
N MET A 276 -18.72 20.50 0.33
CA MET A 276 -18.49 19.05 0.38
C MET A 276 -17.80 18.68 1.69
N THR A 277 -17.72 17.40 1.98
CA THR A 277 -16.80 16.87 2.99
C THR A 277 -15.56 16.32 2.29
N ALA A 278 -14.38 16.70 2.77
CA ALA A 278 -13.11 16.13 2.34
C ALA A 278 -12.43 15.40 3.50
N ALA A 279 -11.75 14.29 3.22
CA ALA A 279 -11.02 13.52 4.22
C ALA A 279 -9.71 12.97 3.66
N ILE A 280 -8.73 12.90 4.52
CA ILE A 280 -7.42 12.28 4.26
C ILE A 280 -7.20 11.10 5.20
N LEU A 281 -6.77 9.96 4.65
CA LEU A 281 -6.27 8.82 5.39
C LEU A 281 -4.86 8.56 4.93
N SER A 282 -3.89 8.92 5.74
CA SER A 282 -2.47 8.90 5.39
C SER A 282 -1.58 8.52 6.56
N GLY A 283 -0.32 8.25 6.27
CA GLY A 283 0.76 8.04 7.21
C GLY A 283 1.96 8.93 6.92
N ARG A 284 3.02 8.76 7.69
CA ARG A 284 4.28 9.49 7.51
C ARG A 284 4.16 11.02 7.62
N ARG A 285 3.23 11.50 8.46
CA ARG A 285 3.12 12.93 8.81
C ARG A 285 3.89 13.26 10.08
N ARG A 286 4.13 12.25 10.94
CA ARG A 286 4.86 12.37 12.21
C ARG A 286 6.14 11.54 12.23
N VAL A 287 6.08 10.35 11.64
CA VAL A 287 7.21 9.42 11.55
C VAL A 287 7.74 9.46 10.13
N PRO A 288 8.88 10.09 9.86
CA PRO A 288 9.40 10.22 8.50
C PRO A 288 9.78 8.85 7.90
N PRO A 289 9.79 8.71 6.55
CA PRO A 289 10.38 7.56 5.89
C PRO A 289 11.84 7.40 6.30
N HIS A 290 12.25 6.19 6.72
CA HIS A 290 13.61 5.96 7.22
C HIS A 290 14.62 5.75 6.10
N GLY A 291 15.82 6.30 6.27
CA GLY A 291 16.97 5.94 5.46
C GLY A 291 17.63 4.64 5.94
N LEU A 292 18.48 4.02 5.11
CA LEU A 292 19.30 2.86 5.46
C LEU A 292 20.78 3.18 5.38
N LYS A 293 21.61 2.43 6.11
CA LYS A 293 23.09 2.47 6.03
C LYS A 293 23.68 3.89 6.12
N GLY A 294 23.13 4.72 7.00
CA GLY A 294 23.56 6.11 7.19
C GLY A 294 22.88 7.12 6.28
N GLY A 295 21.97 6.70 5.39
CA GLY A 295 21.09 7.60 4.65
C GLY A 295 20.16 8.36 5.60
N LYS A 296 19.88 9.61 5.24
CA LYS A 296 18.96 10.48 6.00
C LYS A 296 17.50 10.08 5.71
N PRO A 297 16.58 10.31 6.66
CA PRO A 297 15.15 10.11 6.40
C PRO A 297 14.65 11.08 5.33
N GLY A 298 13.59 10.68 4.63
CA GLY A 298 12.81 11.57 3.78
C GLY A 298 12.00 12.58 4.61
N ALA A 299 11.53 13.65 3.99
CA ALA A 299 10.65 14.61 4.64
C ALA A 299 9.26 13.97 4.90
N PRO A 300 8.67 14.18 6.07
CA PRO A 300 7.30 13.78 6.32
C PRO A 300 6.32 14.54 5.42
N GLY A 301 5.16 13.94 5.16
CA GLY A 301 4.06 14.63 4.50
C GLY A 301 3.38 15.66 5.39
N HIS A 302 2.56 16.53 4.79
CA HIS A 302 1.80 17.56 5.47
C HIS A 302 0.43 17.76 4.81
N ASN A 303 -0.61 18.00 5.59
CA ASN A 303 -1.97 18.21 5.08
C ASN A 303 -2.57 19.46 5.74
N TRP A 304 -3.21 20.33 4.95
CA TRP A 304 -3.94 21.50 5.47
C TRP A 304 -5.03 21.95 4.51
N VAL A 305 -5.89 22.82 4.98
CA VAL A 305 -6.87 23.53 4.15
C VAL A 305 -6.58 25.03 4.20
N GLU A 306 -6.50 25.65 3.04
CA GLU A 306 -6.52 27.09 2.88
C GLU A 306 -7.98 27.52 2.70
N ARG A 307 -8.52 28.19 3.70
CA ARG A 307 -9.89 28.69 3.67
C ARG A 307 -10.00 29.91 2.74
N SER A 308 -11.12 30.07 2.09
CA SER A 308 -11.40 31.21 1.20
C SER A 308 -11.27 32.57 1.91
N CYS A 309 -11.39 32.62 3.24
CA CYS A 309 -11.15 33.79 4.07
C CYS A 309 -9.67 34.06 4.38
N GLY A 310 -8.73 33.24 3.90
CA GLY A 310 -7.29 33.35 4.15
C GLY A 310 -6.78 32.64 5.42
N GLN A 311 -7.66 31.99 6.18
CA GLN A 311 -7.25 31.18 7.33
C GLN A 311 -6.67 29.84 6.85
N ILE A 312 -5.64 29.34 7.54
CA ILE A 312 -5.08 27.99 7.36
C ILE A 312 -5.60 27.08 8.47
N GLU A 313 -6.12 25.92 8.09
CA GLU A 313 -6.54 24.86 9.00
C GLU A 313 -5.63 23.66 8.84
N GLU A 314 -4.80 23.40 9.85
CA GLU A 314 -3.89 22.26 9.88
C GLU A 314 -4.65 20.94 10.09
N LEU A 315 -4.31 19.90 9.31
CA LEU A 315 -4.92 18.60 9.38
C LEU A 315 -3.91 17.52 9.80
N GLY A 316 -4.41 16.55 10.54
CA GLY A 316 -3.64 15.38 10.95
C GLY A 316 -3.42 14.37 9.80
N PRO A 317 -2.72 13.25 10.12
CA PRO A 317 -2.55 12.16 9.16
C PRO A 317 -3.87 11.48 8.76
N THR A 318 -4.85 11.48 9.66
CA THR A 318 -6.20 10.98 9.42
C THR A 318 -7.18 12.01 9.94
N ASP A 319 -7.83 12.69 9.04
CA ASP A 319 -8.70 13.82 9.37
C ASP A 319 -9.78 14.02 8.32
N SER A 320 -10.82 14.78 8.68
CA SER A 320 -11.88 15.17 7.78
C SER A 320 -12.41 16.55 8.13
N THR A 321 -12.77 17.32 7.10
CA THR A 321 -13.26 18.69 7.27
C THR A 321 -14.32 19.04 6.24
N ALA A 322 -15.22 19.95 6.57
CA ALA A 322 -16.15 20.54 5.63
C ALA A 322 -15.43 21.55 4.75
N MET A 323 -15.63 21.43 3.43
CA MET A 323 -15.08 22.35 2.43
C MET A 323 -16.20 23.28 1.94
N ASN A 324 -15.86 24.55 1.76
CA ASN A 324 -16.75 25.55 1.17
C ASN A 324 -16.22 26.00 -0.20
N PRO A 325 -17.06 26.63 -1.04
CA PRO A 325 -16.58 27.20 -2.30
C PRO A 325 -15.40 28.14 -2.09
N GLY A 326 -14.33 27.92 -2.85
CA GLY A 326 -13.09 28.68 -2.77
C GLY A 326 -12.04 28.13 -1.80
N ASP A 327 -12.39 27.20 -0.90
CA ASP A 327 -11.40 26.53 -0.05
C ASP A 327 -10.50 25.61 -0.87
N VAL A 328 -9.24 25.50 -0.48
CA VAL A 328 -8.25 24.64 -1.15
C VAL A 328 -7.73 23.59 -0.17
N PHE A 329 -7.92 22.34 -0.49
CA PHE A 329 -7.27 21.24 0.23
C PHE A 329 -5.88 21.01 -0.31
N VAL A 330 -4.87 21.01 0.55
CA VAL A 330 -3.47 20.87 0.17
C VAL A 330 -2.87 19.63 0.82
N ILE A 331 -2.22 18.82 -0.01
CA ILE A 331 -1.54 17.60 0.41
C ILE A 331 -0.11 17.65 -0.08
N GLU A 332 0.84 17.65 0.84
CA GLU A 332 2.24 17.37 0.59
C GLU A 332 2.53 15.92 0.95
N THR A 333 2.95 15.11 -0.03
CA THR A 333 3.27 13.71 0.24
C THR A 333 4.72 13.54 0.71
N PRO A 334 5.02 12.44 1.45
CA PRO A 334 6.38 12.16 1.90
C PRO A 334 7.33 11.89 0.72
N GLY A 335 8.59 12.23 0.95
CA GLY A 335 9.68 11.89 0.04
C GLY A 335 10.42 10.60 0.42
#